data_ba5448a4f648dd228adb30c722255cbc
#
_entry.id   ba5448a4f648dd228adb30c722255cbc
#
_cell.length_a   1.000
_cell.length_b   1.000
_cell.length_c   1.000
_cell.angle_alpha   90.00
_cell.angle_beta   90.00
_cell.angle_gamma   90.00
#
_symmetry.space_group_name_H-M   'P 1'
#
loop_
_entity.id
_entity.type
_entity.pdbx_description
1 polymer ?
#
loop_
_entity_poly.entity_id
_entity_poly.type
_entity_poly.pdbx_seq_one_letter_code
_entity_poly.pdbx_strand_id
1 'polypeptide(L)'
;MLKKLSILFFLQLFVIYPSFSMEKETTFNKELFNKAQSDGKIVIVSSWIKYCSSCASQMKVLNKAKNDGKLLDIEFENIEYISFDVTNKEIANLLNVKFQTTLLIYKDNKEVYRSLGETTEDLIYEALKKVI
;
A
#
# COMPACT_ATOMS: atom_id res chain seq x y z
N MET A 1 -51.33 10.45 -45.55
CA MET A 1 -50.80 9.41 -44.72
C MET A 1 -49.45 9.87 -44.17
N LEU A 2 -49.43 10.33 -42.95
CA LEU A 2 -48.20 10.80 -42.29
C LEU A 2 -47.54 9.60 -41.61
N LYS A 3 -46.38 9.17 -42.15
CA LYS A 3 -45.53 8.18 -41.47
C LYS A 3 -44.82 8.87 -40.33
N LYS A 4 -45.20 8.53 -39.12
CA LYS A 4 -44.49 8.93 -37.91
C LYS A 4 -43.15 8.18 -37.86
N LEU A 5 -42.07 8.89 -38.13
CA LEU A 5 -40.72 8.40 -37.95
C LEU A 5 -40.38 8.52 -36.44
N SER A 6 -40.44 7.39 -35.73
CA SER A 6 -40.06 7.33 -34.34
C SER A 6 -38.52 7.27 -34.25
N ILE A 7 -37.94 8.43 -33.99
CA ILE A 7 -36.50 8.51 -33.67
C ILE A 7 -36.32 8.03 -32.26
N LEU A 8 -35.90 6.78 -32.13
CA LEU A 8 -35.47 6.20 -30.87
C LEU A 8 -34.10 6.81 -30.50
N PHE A 9 -34.13 7.82 -29.66
CA PHE A 9 -32.92 8.43 -29.11
C PHE A 9 -32.32 7.42 -28.09
N PHE A 10 -31.34 6.65 -28.54
CA PHE A 10 -30.57 5.79 -27.67
C PHE A 10 -29.66 6.69 -26.82
N LEU A 11 -30.15 7.04 -25.63
CA LEU A 11 -29.34 7.72 -24.62
C LEU A 11 -28.34 6.72 -24.07
N GLN A 12 -27.15 6.63 -24.69
CA GLN A 12 -26.04 5.89 -24.10
C GLN A 12 -25.62 6.61 -22.83
N LEU A 13 -26.08 6.08 -21.70
CA LEU A 13 -25.51 6.43 -20.39
C LEU A 13 -24.06 5.96 -20.39
N PHE A 14 -23.14 6.87 -20.66
CA PHE A 14 -21.74 6.69 -20.32
C PHE A 14 -21.65 6.66 -18.81
N VAL A 15 -21.69 5.46 -18.23
CA VAL A 15 -21.32 5.27 -16.84
C VAL A 15 -19.82 5.51 -16.75
N ILE A 16 -19.45 6.74 -16.42
CA ILE A 16 -18.07 7.08 -16.07
C ILE A 16 -17.81 6.37 -14.72
N TYR A 17 -17.19 5.19 -14.80
CA TYR A 17 -16.63 4.59 -13.60
C TYR A 17 -15.45 5.47 -13.19
N PRO A 18 -15.45 6.10 -12.00
CA PRO A 18 -14.25 6.74 -11.52
C PRO A 18 -13.20 5.63 -11.40
N SER A 19 -12.17 5.70 -12.22
CA SER A 19 -10.97 4.91 -11.99
C SER A 19 -10.40 5.39 -10.66
N PHE A 20 -10.66 4.62 -9.63
CA PHE A 20 -10.11 4.84 -8.31
C PHE A 20 -8.62 4.49 -8.40
N SER A 21 -7.82 5.43 -8.92
CA SER A 21 -6.39 5.36 -8.75
C SER A 21 -6.13 5.58 -7.26
N MET A 22 -5.65 4.54 -6.59
CA MET A 22 -5.27 4.66 -5.19
C MET A 22 -4.20 5.76 -5.08
N GLU A 23 -4.57 6.86 -4.43
CA GLU A 23 -3.66 7.96 -4.20
C GLU A 23 -2.55 7.48 -3.26
N LYS A 24 -1.30 7.59 -3.73
CA LYS A 24 -0.15 7.24 -2.92
C LYS A 24 0.16 8.40 -2.00
N GLU A 25 0.19 8.12 -0.73
CA GLU A 25 0.39 9.10 0.32
C GLU A 25 1.58 8.72 1.18
N THR A 26 2.44 9.69 1.52
CA THR A 26 3.48 9.50 2.51
C THR A 26 2.84 9.57 3.89
N THR A 27 2.78 8.42 4.56
CA THR A 27 2.28 8.30 5.92
C THR A 27 3.41 8.16 6.94
N PHE A 28 4.67 8.06 6.48
CA PHE A 28 5.83 7.96 7.35
C PHE A 28 6.01 9.24 8.16
N ASN A 29 6.10 9.04 9.47
CA ASN A 29 6.50 10.05 10.44
C ASN A 29 7.46 9.38 11.43
N LYS A 30 8.59 10.01 11.72
CA LYS A 30 9.64 9.44 12.58
C LYS A 30 9.14 9.17 14.01
N GLU A 31 8.29 10.03 14.55
CA GLU A 31 7.71 9.84 15.88
C GLU A 31 6.76 8.65 15.89
N LEU A 32 5.89 8.54 14.88
CA LEU A 32 4.99 7.40 14.71
C LEU A 32 5.76 6.10 14.54
N PHE A 33 6.82 6.11 13.72
CA PHE A 33 7.69 4.96 13.50
C PHE A 33 8.35 4.48 14.80
N ASN A 34 8.93 5.40 15.57
CA ASN A 34 9.57 5.08 16.85
C ASN A 34 8.55 4.63 17.89
N LYS A 35 7.40 5.32 17.96
CA LYS A 35 6.33 4.97 18.91
C LYS A 35 5.77 3.58 18.65
N ALA A 36 5.49 3.24 17.41
CA ALA A 36 4.96 1.92 17.05
C ALA A 36 5.93 0.81 17.48
N GLN A 37 7.22 1.01 17.28
CA GLN A 37 8.24 0.05 17.76
C GLN A 37 8.30 -0.01 19.28
N SER A 38 8.22 1.11 19.98
CA SER A 38 8.19 1.16 21.45
C SER A 38 6.95 0.48 22.02
N ASP A 39 5.83 0.56 21.31
CA ASP A 39 4.57 -0.10 21.69
C ASP A 39 4.59 -1.61 21.38
N GLY A 40 5.69 -2.14 20.84
CA GLY A 40 5.83 -3.55 20.49
C GLY A 40 5.10 -3.98 19.22
N LYS A 41 4.68 -3.02 18.40
CA LYS A 41 4.04 -3.33 17.14
C LYS A 41 5.02 -3.83 16.09
N ILE A 42 4.52 -4.65 15.19
CA ILE A 42 5.20 -4.95 13.93
C ILE A 42 5.03 -3.74 13.02
N VAL A 43 6.13 -3.18 12.53
CA VAL A 43 6.07 -2.05 11.61
C VAL A 43 6.39 -2.51 10.19
N ILE A 44 5.48 -2.29 9.29
CA ILE A 44 5.64 -2.58 7.86
C ILE A 44 5.80 -1.26 7.12
N VAL A 45 6.87 -1.13 6.35
CA VAL A 45 7.15 0.07 5.56
C VAL A 45 7.23 -0.28 4.10
N SER A 46 6.54 0.44 3.25
CA SER A 46 6.68 0.37 1.81
C SER A 46 7.15 1.70 1.22
N SER A 47 8.05 1.63 0.23
CA SER A 47 8.49 2.80 -0.52
C SER A 47 7.82 2.86 -1.89
N TRP A 48 7.55 4.05 -2.36
CA TRP A 48 6.90 4.27 -3.65
C TRP A 48 7.46 5.49 -4.38
N ILE A 49 7.13 5.64 -5.66
CA ILE A 49 7.25 6.86 -6.44
C ILE A 49 5.96 7.10 -7.21
N LYS A 50 5.77 8.32 -7.68
CA LYS A 50 4.69 8.65 -8.60
C LYS A 50 4.76 7.78 -9.86
N TYR A 51 3.61 7.34 -10.39
CA TYR A 51 3.51 6.50 -11.60
C TYR A 51 4.14 5.09 -11.49
N CYS A 52 4.26 4.54 -10.32
CA CYS A 52 4.77 3.20 -10.08
C CYS A 52 3.62 2.21 -9.88
N SER A 53 3.36 1.35 -10.86
CA SER A 53 2.29 0.34 -10.80
C SER A 53 2.59 -0.78 -9.80
N SER A 54 3.84 -1.23 -9.71
CA SER A 54 4.27 -2.23 -8.73
C SER A 54 4.12 -1.74 -7.29
N CYS A 55 4.44 -0.46 -7.05
CA CYS A 55 4.21 0.16 -5.75
C CYS A 55 2.71 0.17 -5.40
N ALA A 56 1.86 0.54 -6.36
CA ALA A 56 0.42 0.56 -6.16
C ALA A 56 -0.13 -0.84 -5.85
N SER A 57 0.37 -1.88 -6.52
CA SER A 57 -0.02 -3.28 -6.25
C SER A 57 0.39 -3.72 -4.85
N GLN A 58 1.62 -3.45 -4.42
CA GLN A 58 2.10 -3.74 -3.07
C GLN A 58 1.26 -3.03 -2.00
N MET A 59 1.07 -1.72 -2.17
CA MET A 59 0.31 -0.90 -1.22
C MET A 59 -1.16 -1.33 -1.14
N LYS A 60 -1.76 -1.75 -2.26
CA LYS A 60 -3.14 -2.24 -2.31
C LYS A 60 -3.35 -3.45 -1.40
N VAL A 61 -2.42 -4.41 -1.42
CA VAL A 61 -2.50 -5.61 -0.55
C VAL A 61 -2.44 -5.20 0.92
N LEU A 62 -1.49 -4.35 1.29
CA LEU A 62 -1.31 -3.91 2.68
C LEU A 62 -2.46 -3.03 3.19
N ASN A 63 -2.97 -2.13 2.35
CA ASN A 63 -4.14 -1.32 2.69
C ASN A 63 -5.42 -2.17 2.80
N LYS A 64 -5.56 -3.20 1.96
CA LYS A 64 -6.67 -4.14 2.08
C LYS A 64 -6.61 -4.87 3.42
N ALA A 65 -5.47 -5.38 3.82
CA ALA A 65 -5.28 -6.04 5.12
C ALA A 65 -5.61 -5.09 6.28
N LYS A 66 -5.19 -3.82 6.18
CA LYS A 66 -5.53 -2.79 7.17
C LYS A 66 -7.04 -2.57 7.27
N ASN A 67 -7.73 -2.47 6.14
CA ASN A 67 -9.19 -2.29 6.10
C ASN A 67 -9.94 -3.52 6.60
N ASP A 68 -9.42 -4.72 6.33
CA ASP A 68 -9.96 -5.98 6.83
C ASP A 68 -9.67 -6.20 8.33
N GLY A 69 -8.82 -5.36 8.93
CA GLY A 69 -8.44 -5.42 10.34
C GLY A 69 -7.50 -6.55 10.70
N LYS A 70 -6.99 -7.29 9.72
CA LYS A 70 -6.18 -8.49 9.94
C LYS A 70 -5.16 -8.71 8.82
N LEU A 71 -3.97 -9.13 9.21
CA LEU A 71 -2.92 -9.58 8.29
C LEU A 71 -2.39 -10.92 8.79
N LEU A 72 -2.58 -11.99 7.99
CA LEU A 72 -2.39 -13.37 8.45
C LEU A 72 -3.28 -13.64 9.70
N ASP A 73 -2.69 -14.14 10.76
CA ASP A 73 -3.36 -14.39 12.04
C ASP A 73 -3.19 -13.25 13.05
N ILE A 74 -2.63 -12.11 12.61
CA ILE A 74 -2.33 -10.96 13.46
C ILE A 74 -3.40 -9.89 13.27
N GLU A 75 -4.02 -9.47 14.36
CA GLU A 75 -4.92 -8.32 14.36
C GLU A 75 -4.16 -7.05 13.97
N PHE A 76 -4.72 -6.26 13.05
CA PHE A 76 -4.00 -5.10 12.49
C PHE A 76 -3.73 -4.00 13.53
N GLU A 77 -4.38 -4.02 14.68
CA GLU A 77 -4.06 -3.14 15.82
C GLU A 77 -2.63 -3.34 16.34
N ASN A 78 -2.05 -4.53 16.14
CA ASN A 78 -0.68 -4.88 16.51
C ASN A 78 0.34 -4.60 15.38
N ILE A 79 -0.12 -4.01 14.30
CA ILE A 79 0.67 -3.67 13.13
C ILE A 79 0.57 -2.17 12.87
N GLU A 80 1.68 -1.55 12.54
CA GLU A 80 1.71 -0.20 11.96
C GLU A 80 2.19 -0.30 10.52
N TYR A 81 1.33 0.05 9.57
CA TYR A 81 1.68 0.12 8.16
C TYR A 81 1.87 1.57 7.74
N ILE A 82 3.05 1.89 7.27
CA ILE A 82 3.46 3.21 6.82
C ILE A 82 4.15 3.15 5.47
N SER A 83 4.04 4.22 4.71
CA SER A 83 4.63 4.32 3.39
C SER A 83 5.26 5.69 3.14
N PHE A 84 6.18 5.77 2.20
CA PHE A 84 6.82 7.03 1.85
C PHE A 84 7.28 7.07 0.40
N ASP A 85 7.35 8.29 -0.13
CA ASP A 85 7.96 8.55 -1.43
C ASP A 85 9.49 8.45 -1.31
N VAL A 86 10.11 7.55 -2.07
CA VAL A 86 11.55 7.32 -2.04
C VAL A 86 12.38 8.53 -2.53
N THR A 87 11.74 9.49 -3.19
CA THR A 87 12.39 10.76 -3.55
C THR A 87 12.55 11.69 -2.34
N ASN A 88 11.84 11.44 -1.24
CA ASN A 88 12.11 12.09 0.03
C ASN A 88 13.41 11.54 0.62
N LYS A 89 14.51 12.28 0.40
CA LYS A 89 15.87 11.85 0.75
C LYS A 89 16.11 11.73 2.25
N GLU A 90 15.42 12.50 3.05
CA GLU A 90 15.52 12.40 4.50
C GLU A 90 15.05 11.02 5.00
N ILE A 91 13.85 10.62 4.60
CA ILE A 91 13.27 9.33 4.98
C ILE A 91 14.04 8.19 4.33
N ALA A 92 14.36 8.30 3.04
CA ALA A 92 15.11 7.29 2.31
C ALA A 92 16.48 7.01 2.94
N ASN A 93 17.20 8.05 3.36
CA ASN A 93 18.47 7.91 4.05
C ASN A 93 18.32 7.34 5.46
N LEU A 94 17.31 7.79 6.20
CA LEU A 94 17.00 7.28 7.53
C LEU A 94 16.79 5.76 7.53
N LEU A 95 16.05 5.25 6.52
CA LEU A 95 15.72 3.84 6.38
C LEU A 95 16.69 3.08 5.47
N ASN A 96 17.72 3.74 4.95
CA ASN A 96 18.66 3.19 3.97
C ASN A 96 17.94 2.53 2.77
N VAL A 97 16.92 3.19 2.23
CA VAL A 97 16.13 2.75 1.07
C VAL A 97 16.59 3.50 -0.16
N LYS A 98 16.90 2.77 -1.24
CA LYS A 98 17.37 3.35 -2.50
C LYS A 98 16.35 3.27 -3.63
N PHE A 99 15.42 2.33 -3.56
CA PHE A 99 14.49 2.01 -4.64
C PHE A 99 13.05 2.00 -4.16
N GLN A 100 12.17 2.31 -5.07
CA GLN A 100 10.72 2.11 -4.89
C GLN A 100 10.37 0.62 -4.79
N THR A 101 9.17 0.32 -4.31
CA THR A 101 8.68 -1.06 -4.09
C THR A 101 9.55 -1.85 -3.11
N THR A 102 10.28 -1.15 -2.25
CA THR A 102 11.00 -1.79 -1.13
C THR A 102 10.01 -2.05 -0.01
N LEU A 103 10.03 -3.29 0.49
CA LEU A 103 9.26 -3.72 1.65
C LEU A 103 10.22 -3.95 2.81
N LEU A 104 9.96 -3.25 3.92
CA LEU A 104 10.70 -3.39 5.18
C LEU A 104 9.75 -3.89 6.26
N ILE A 105 10.25 -4.76 7.13
CA ILE A 105 9.51 -5.20 8.32
C ILE A 105 10.42 -5.05 9.54
N TYR A 106 9.88 -4.39 10.56
CA TYR A 106 10.52 -4.21 11.86
C TYR A 106 9.74 -4.97 12.93
N LYS A 107 10.46 -5.67 13.77
CA LYS A 107 9.94 -6.39 14.94
C LYS A 107 10.94 -6.27 16.07
N ASP A 108 10.46 -6.04 17.28
CA ASP A 108 11.32 -5.91 18.48
C ASP A 108 12.45 -4.87 18.30
N ASN A 109 12.11 -3.71 17.72
CA ASN A 109 13.03 -2.60 17.39
C ASN A 109 14.18 -2.96 16.42
N LYS A 110 13.99 -4.00 15.61
CA LYS A 110 14.98 -4.43 14.61
C LYS A 110 14.33 -4.59 13.24
N GLU A 111 15.08 -4.24 12.20
CA GLU A 111 14.72 -4.64 10.84
C GLU A 111 14.93 -6.15 10.71
N VAL A 112 13.84 -6.88 10.45
CA VAL A 112 13.87 -8.35 10.34
C VAL A 112 13.67 -8.82 8.90
N TYR A 113 13.24 -7.93 8.02
CA TYR A 113 13.04 -8.24 6.60
C TYR A 113 13.26 -7.01 5.73
N ARG A 114 13.85 -7.23 4.58
CA ARG A 114 14.05 -6.23 3.52
C ARG A 114 14.02 -6.92 2.16
N SER A 115 13.23 -6.40 1.25
CA SER A 115 13.18 -6.92 -0.11
C SER A 115 12.72 -5.87 -1.12
N LEU A 116 12.79 -6.23 -2.38
CA LEU A 116 12.30 -5.45 -3.52
C LEU A 116 11.30 -6.28 -4.31
N GLY A 117 10.16 -5.69 -4.64
CA GLY A 117 9.31 -6.19 -5.71
C GLY A 117 8.23 -7.19 -5.33
N GLU A 118 7.95 -7.47 -4.06
CA GLU A 118 6.75 -8.21 -3.68
C GLU A 118 5.52 -7.36 -3.97
N THR A 119 4.68 -7.82 -4.89
CA THR A 119 3.52 -7.06 -5.38
C THR A 119 2.20 -7.82 -5.31
N THR A 120 2.26 -9.11 -5.05
CA THR A 120 1.09 -9.97 -4.90
C THR A 120 0.84 -10.32 -3.44
N GLU A 121 -0.41 -10.64 -3.12
CA GLU A 121 -0.80 -11.05 -1.77
C GLU A 121 0.04 -12.25 -1.28
N ASP A 122 0.20 -13.27 -2.13
CA ASP A 122 0.95 -14.47 -1.79
C ASP A 122 2.42 -14.16 -1.44
N LEU A 123 3.11 -13.37 -2.27
CA LEU A 123 4.51 -13.01 -2.04
C LEU A 123 4.69 -12.18 -0.78
N ILE A 124 3.80 -11.22 -0.54
CA ILE A 124 3.83 -10.39 0.67
C ILE A 124 3.56 -11.23 1.91
N TYR A 125 2.57 -12.13 1.85
CA TYR A 125 2.24 -13.01 2.97
C TYR A 125 3.35 -14.04 3.24
N GLU A 126 4.01 -14.57 2.22
CA GLU A 126 5.18 -15.44 2.40
C GLU A 126 6.35 -14.69 3.07
N ALA A 127 6.59 -13.44 2.68
CA ALA A 127 7.60 -12.59 3.31
C ALA A 127 7.30 -12.37 4.79
N LEU A 128 6.06 -12.06 5.12
CA LEU A 128 5.59 -11.84 6.49
C LEU A 128 5.70 -13.12 7.33
N LYS A 129 5.28 -14.26 6.81
CA LYS A 129 5.35 -15.55 7.51
C LYS A 129 6.77 -15.96 7.93
N LYS A 130 7.79 -15.46 7.26
CA LYS A 130 9.19 -15.77 7.59
C LYS A 130 9.69 -15.06 8.85
N VAL A 131 9.03 -13.98 9.26
CA VAL A 131 9.56 -13.08 10.30
C VAL A 131 8.57 -12.74 11.40
N ILE A 132 7.29 -13.08 11.19
CA ILE A 132 6.21 -12.90 12.17
C ILE A 132 5.80 -14.26 12.83
#